data_917b0f4be8afbc2548f4aae6ba8a3224
#
_entry.id   917b0f4be8afbc2548f4aae6ba8a3224
#
_cell.length_a   1.000
_cell.length_b   1.000
_cell.length_c   1.000
_cell.angle_alpha   90.00
_cell.angle_beta   90.00
_cell.angle_gamma   90.00
#
_symmetry.space_group_name_H-M   'P 1'
#
loop_
_entity.id
_entity.type
_entity.pdbx_description
1 polymer ?
#
loop_
_entity_poly.entity_id
_entity_poly.type
_entity_poly.pdbx_seq_one_letter_code
_entity_poly.pdbx_strand_id
1 'polypeptide(L)'
;MSRRRLPPLNALRAFEAAARHLNFEKAGDEIAVTASAVGQQVKSLEAWLGRPLFLRQQSRGVVLTPLGEHYAASLSDILDRLDDATAQALRSDRSNVITVSSMPSFAAGWLIPRLGSLKAQHPDLEVRVSVDTRLTDFAREDVDVAIRFGRGNYPGLRSDLLMEEYFFAVCSASLMGDPKRPLNEPADLRHHTLLHEAVESILDYTTWDRWLAAVGVTGIDTSRGPRFTHTYLCLQAAASGQGVALATNVLIGDYLQAGRLIQPFPQQVKGSYQYYVVCPEATADRPALHAFRAWLLAEARAHVEARV
;
A
#
# COMPACT_ATOMS: atom_id res chain seq x y z
N MET A 1 -5.16 -9.86 35.21
CA MET A 1 -5.69 -8.99 34.13
C MET A 1 -6.27 -7.74 34.77
N SER A 2 -5.72 -6.55 34.50
CA SER A 2 -6.23 -5.29 35.03
C SER A 2 -7.62 -5.00 34.45
N ARG A 3 -8.61 -4.76 35.30
CA ARG A 3 -10.00 -4.43 34.89
C ARG A 3 -9.97 -3.07 34.18
N ARG A 4 -10.34 -2.99 32.90
CA ARG A 4 -10.42 -1.72 32.16
C ARG A 4 -11.40 -0.78 32.86
N ARG A 5 -10.93 0.40 33.30
CA ARG A 5 -11.74 1.43 33.89
C ARG A 5 -12.20 2.41 32.81
N LEU A 6 -13.33 2.11 32.18
CA LEU A 6 -13.89 2.95 31.10
C LEU A 6 -15.09 3.74 31.60
N PRO A 7 -15.32 4.97 31.11
CA PRO A 7 -16.55 5.70 31.24
C PRO A 7 -17.72 4.95 30.57
N PRO A 8 -18.99 5.30 30.86
CA PRO A 8 -20.14 4.75 30.13
C PRO A 8 -20.01 5.00 28.62
N LEU A 9 -20.16 3.98 27.79
CA LEU A 9 -19.98 4.08 26.33
C LEU A 9 -20.94 5.07 25.67
N ASN A 10 -22.18 5.17 26.15
CA ASN A 10 -23.16 6.14 25.66
C ASN A 10 -22.72 7.58 25.95
N ALA A 11 -22.05 7.82 27.09
CA ALA A 11 -21.52 9.14 27.42
C ALA A 11 -20.33 9.52 26.51
N LEU A 12 -19.50 8.54 26.14
CA LEU A 12 -18.43 8.75 25.16
C LEU A 12 -18.99 9.10 23.77
N ARG A 13 -19.96 8.32 23.27
CA ARG A 13 -20.62 8.59 21.97
C ARG A 13 -21.28 9.96 21.95
N ALA A 14 -22.03 10.30 23.00
CA ALA A 14 -22.70 11.60 23.09
C ALA A 14 -21.71 12.77 23.15
N PHE A 15 -20.60 12.62 23.85
CA PHE A 15 -19.55 13.62 23.90
C PHE A 15 -18.86 13.79 22.55
N GLU A 16 -18.48 12.71 21.87
CA GLU A 16 -17.83 12.77 20.56
C GLU A 16 -18.70 13.47 19.55
N ALA A 17 -19.97 13.08 19.39
CA ALA A 17 -20.90 13.73 18.49
C ALA A 17 -21.09 15.23 18.84
N ALA A 18 -21.21 15.56 20.14
CA ALA A 18 -21.33 16.94 20.60
C ALA A 18 -20.06 17.75 20.34
N ALA A 19 -18.88 17.17 20.44
CA ALA A 19 -17.61 17.81 20.18
C ALA A 19 -17.43 18.12 18.67
N ARG A 20 -17.83 17.21 17.81
CA ARG A 20 -17.74 17.37 16.36
C ARG A 20 -18.73 18.41 15.81
N HIS A 21 -19.95 18.41 16.31
CA HIS A 21 -20.99 19.36 15.91
C HIS A 21 -20.94 20.72 16.63
N LEU A 22 -20.31 20.78 17.80
CA LEU A 22 -20.37 21.93 18.73
C LEU A 22 -21.83 22.37 19.01
N ASN A 23 -22.76 21.40 18.93
CA ASN A 23 -24.18 21.60 19.03
C ASN A 23 -24.87 20.33 19.55
N PHE A 24 -25.56 20.40 20.68
CA PHE A 24 -26.21 19.26 21.30
C PHE A 24 -27.47 18.77 20.56
N GLU A 25 -28.13 19.63 19.79
CA GLU A 25 -29.29 19.27 19.00
C GLU A 25 -28.84 18.43 17.80
N LYS A 26 -27.89 18.91 17.01
CA LYS A 26 -27.30 18.15 15.90
C LYS A 26 -26.67 16.82 16.32
N ALA A 27 -26.01 16.84 17.48
CA ALA A 27 -25.45 15.61 18.06
C ALA A 27 -26.54 14.64 18.47
N GLY A 28 -27.66 15.14 19.00
CA GLY A 28 -28.81 14.31 19.35
C GLY A 28 -29.45 13.67 18.13
N ASP A 29 -29.64 14.43 17.05
CA ASP A 29 -30.17 13.94 15.76
C ASP A 29 -29.32 12.81 15.20
N GLU A 30 -27.98 12.95 15.25
CA GLU A 30 -27.05 11.94 14.74
C GLU A 30 -27.12 10.62 15.53
N ILE A 31 -27.14 10.69 16.86
CA ILE A 31 -27.13 9.48 17.69
C ILE A 31 -28.53 9.01 18.10
N ALA A 32 -29.58 9.60 17.51
CA ALA A 32 -31.01 9.29 17.70
C ALA A 32 -31.48 9.46 19.15
N VAL A 33 -31.10 10.58 19.79
CA VAL A 33 -31.55 10.98 21.13
C VAL A 33 -31.86 12.48 21.20
N THR A 34 -32.50 12.92 22.30
CA THR A 34 -32.76 14.37 22.47
C THR A 34 -31.52 15.17 22.88
N ALA A 35 -31.44 16.45 22.53
CA ALA A 35 -30.40 17.35 22.99
C ALA A 35 -30.19 17.37 24.50
N SER A 36 -31.31 17.24 25.28
CA SER A 36 -31.27 17.12 26.74
C SER A 36 -30.56 15.84 27.18
N ALA A 37 -30.81 14.71 26.49
CA ALA A 37 -30.14 13.45 26.78
C ALA A 37 -28.64 13.52 26.48
N VAL A 38 -28.24 14.14 25.34
CA VAL A 38 -26.83 14.42 25.05
C VAL A 38 -26.18 15.22 26.16
N GLY A 39 -26.82 16.34 26.59
CA GLY A 39 -26.31 17.18 27.67
C GLY A 39 -26.17 16.43 29.00
N GLN A 40 -27.06 15.49 29.28
CA GLN A 40 -27.00 14.67 30.51
C GLN A 40 -25.84 13.64 30.41
N GLN A 41 -25.66 13.01 29.27
CA GLN A 41 -24.56 12.08 29.04
C GLN A 41 -23.18 12.78 29.12
N VAL A 42 -23.06 13.96 28.54
CA VAL A 42 -21.85 14.77 28.63
C VAL A 42 -21.55 15.15 30.09
N LYS A 43 -22.54 15.61 30.84
CA LYS A 43 -22.35 15.90 32.28
C LYS A 43 -21.92 14.66 33.07
N SER A 44 -22.48 13.49 32.74
CA SER A 44 -22.08 12.23 33.38
C SER A 44 -20.62 11.90 33.09
N LEU A 45 -20.15 12.15 31.88
CA LEU A 45 -18.76 11.96 31.49
C LEU A 45 -17.82 12.94 32.20
N GLU A 46 -18.19 14.23 32.26
CA GLU A 46 -17.45 15.25 32.99
C GLU A 46 -17.33 14.96 34.47
N ALA A 47 -18.44 14.47 35.09
CA ALA A 47 -18.45 14.03 36.48
C ALA A 47 -17.54 12.81 36.71
N TRP A 48 -17.52 11.85 35.79
CA TRP A 48 -16.65 10.68 35.85
C TRP A 48 -15.17 11.04 35.74
N LEU A 49 -14.83 12.02 34.84
CA LEU A 49 -13.47 12.55 34.64
C LEU A 49 -13.06 13.54 35.76
N GLY A 50 -14.02 14.12 36.48
CA GLY A 50 -13.80 15.16 37.47
C GLY A 50 -13.39 16.51 36.85
N ARG A 51 -13.59 16.71 35.53
CA ARG A 51 -13.17 17.90 34.78
C ARG A 51 -14.17 18.23 33.69
N PRO A 52 -14.39 19.55 33.38
CA PRO A 52 -15.25 19.97 32.29
C PRO A 52 -14.57 19.72 30.93
N LEU A 53 -15.34 19.28 29.96
CA LEU A 53 -14.96 19.10 28.57
C LEU A 53 -15.51 20.20 27.68
N PHE A 54 -16.61 20.86 28.09
CA PHE A 54 -17.21 22.01 27.43
C PHE A 54 -17.23 23.23 28.32
N LEU A 55 -17.09 24.41 27.68
CA LEU A 55 -17.39 25.71 28.25
C LEU A 55 -18.71 26.22 27.68
N ARG A 56 -19.62 26.70 28.55
CA ARG A 56 -20.87 27.35 28.11
C ARG A 56 -20.59 28.81 27.79
N GLN A 57 -20.86 29.22 26.57
CA GLN A 57 -20.86 30.62 26.18
C GLN A 57 -22.30 31.16 26.13
N GLN A 58 -22.54 32.32 26.73
CA GLN A 58 -23.89 32.91 26.86
C GLN A 58 -24.58 33.24 25.52
N SER A 59 -23.86 33.27 24.39
CA SER A 59 -24.38 33.74 23.11
C SER A 59 -24.08 32.85 21.88
N ARG A 60 -23.32 31.74 21.98
CA ARG A 60 -22.85 30.96 20.83
C ARG A 60 -22.79 29.44 21.00
N GLY A 61 -23.60 28.87 21.87
CA GLY A 61 -23.61 27.40 22.05
C GLY A 61 -22.52 26.89 23.00
N VAL A 62 -21.90 25.75 22.68
CA VAL A 62 -20.84 25.13 23.48
C VAL A 62 -19.51 25.18 22.72
N VAL A 63 -18.41 25.38 23.45
CA VAL A 63 -17.05 25.27 22.94
C VAL A 63 -16.27 24.29 23.80
N LEU A 64 -15.32 23.61 23.20
CA LEU A 64 -14.48 22.64 23.92
C LEU A 64 -13.49 23.35 24.83
N THR A 65 -13.18 22.72 25.96
CA THR A 65 -11.97 23.06 26.73
C THR A 65 -10.73 22.48 26.02
N PRO A 66 -9.50 22.92 26.33
CA PRO A 66 -8.30 22.28 25.80
C PRO A 66 -8.23 20.77 26.10
N LEU A 67 -8.74 20.35 27.27
CA LEU A 67 -8.91 18.94 27.61
C LEU A 67 -9.95 18.26 26.68
N GLY A 68 -11.08 18.95 26.45
CA GLY A 68 -12.14 18.47 25.56
C GLY A 68 -11.66 18.28 24.13
N GLU A 69 -10.88 19.21 23.57
CA GLU A 69 -10.30 19.09 22.23
C GLU A 69 -9.38 17.87 22.10
N HIS A 70 -8.44 17.73 23.04
CA HIS A 70 -7.52 16.60 23.03
C HIS A 70 -8.25 15.26 23.22
N TYR A 71 -9.24 15.24 24.14
CA TYR A 71 -10.00 14.03 24.40
C TYR A 71 -10.92 13.65 23.25
N ALA A 72 -11.55 14.63 22.57
CA ALA A 72 -12.37 14.40 21.40
C ALA A 72 -11.57 13.78 20.24
N ALA A 73 -10.39 14.32 19.91
CA ALA A 73 -9.52 13.77 18.87
C ALA A 73 -9.16 12.30 19.14
N SER A 74 -8.73 12.00 20.39
CA SER A 74 -8.38 10.63 20.78
C SER A 74 -9.59 9.69 20.77
N LEU A 75 -10.76 10.19 21.13
CA LEU A 75 -11.99 9.40 21.20
C LEU A 75 -12.57 9.11 19.83
N SER A 76 -12.53 10.07 18.88
CA SER A 76 -12.88 9.83 17.47
C SER A 76 -12.07 8.67 16.90
N ASP A 77 -10.74 8.68 17.04
CA ASP A 77 -9.87 7.58 16.56
C ASP A 77 -10.27 6.21 17.17
N ILE A 78 -10.68 6.19 18.43
CA ILE A 78 -11.10 4.95 19.13
C ILE A 78 -12.46 4.47 18.61
N LEU A 79 -13.41 5.37 18.40
CA LEU A 79 -14.75 5.04 17.89
C LEU A 79 -14.69 4.59 16.43
N ASP A 80 -13.87 5.23 15.61
CA ASP A 80 -13.59 4.78 14.22
C ASP A 80 -13.05 3.35 14.20
N ARG A 81 -12.09 3.03 15.09
CA ARG A 81 -11.58 1.66 15.24
C ARG A 81 -12.63 0.66 15.71
N LEU A 82 -13.59 1.10 16.54
CA LEU A 82 -14.69 0.24 16.98
C LEU A 82 -15.68 0.00 15.82
N ASP A 83 -15.95 1.02 15.02
CA ASP A 83 -16.78 0.91 13.82
C ASP A 83 -16.15 -0.04 12.81
N ASP A 84 -14.85 0.10 12.53
CA ASP A 84 -14.07 -0.79 11.67
C ASP A 84 -14.12 -2.24 12.16
N ALA A 85 -13.92 -2.47 13.46
CA ALA A 85 -13.98 -3.81 14.06
C ALA A 85 -15.40 -4.42 13.94
N THR A 86 -16.43 -3.58 14.09
CA THR A 86 -17.83 -4.00 13.94
C THR A 86 -18.15 -4.31 12.49
N ALA A 87 -17.72 -3.44 11.56
CA ALA A 87 -17.84 -3.66 10.12
C ALA A 87 -17.13 -4.96 9.71
N GLN A 88 -15.94 -5.22 10.26
CA GLN A 88 -15.20 -6.47 10.02
C GLN A 88 -15.96 -7.69 10.57
N ALA A 89 -16.55 -7.60 11.74
CA ALA A 89 -17.36 -8.67 12.32
C ALA A 89 -18.63 -8.95 11.50
N LEU A 90 -19.27 -7.90 10.97
CA LEU A 90 -20.45 -8.01 10.11
C LEU A 90 -20.11 -8.54 8.69
N ARG A 91 -18.86 -8.37 8.23
CA ARG A 91 -18.38 -8.86 6.91
C ARG A 91 -18.14 -10.36 6.87
N SER A 92 -18.21 -11.08 7.99
CA SER A 92 -18.01 -12.53 8.03
C SER A 92 -18.93 -13.31 7.06
N ASP A 93 -20.00 -12.68 6.56
CA ASP A 93 -20.89 -13.25 5.54
C ASP A 93 -20.48 -12.99 4.07
N ARG A 94 -19.45 -12.14 3.82
CA ARG A 94 -18.90 -11.97 2.45
C ARG A 94 -17.75 -12.96 2.23
N SER A 95 -18.08 -14.24 2.25
CA SER A 95 -17.09 -15.31 2.23
C SER A 95 -16.14 -15.31 1.02
N ASN A 96 -16.54 -14.68 -0.10
CA ASN A 96 -15.84 -14.78 -1.40
C ASN A 96 -15.29 -13.47 -1.95
N VAL A 97 -15.26 -12.38 -1.17
CA VAL A 97 -14.65 -11.10 -1.59
C VAL A 97 -13.31 -10.91 -0.89
N ILE A 98 -12.27 -10.57 -1.65
CA ILE A 98 -10.92 -10.28 -1.16
C ILE A 98 -10.50 -8.88 -1.60
N THR A 99 -10.14 -8.03 -0.65
CA THR A 99 -9.51 -6.74 -0.92
C THR A 99 -7.98 -6.87 -0.82
N VAL A 100 -7.31 -6.63 -1.94
CA VAL A 100 -5.86 -6.73 -2.09
C VAL A 100 -5.24 -5.35 -2.16
N SER A 101 -4.35 -5.00 -1.24
CA SER A 101 -3.52 -3.79 -1.35
C SER A 101 -2.20 -4.15 -2.05
N SER A 102 -1.79 -3.36 -3.04
CA SER A 102 -0.60 -3.65 -3.83
C SER A 102 0.18 -2.38 -4.18
N MET A 103 1.48 -2.54 -4.46
CA MET A 103 2.30 -1.49 -5.06
C MET A 103 1.81 -1.21 -6.50
N PRO A 104 1.81 0.08 -6.95
CA PRO A 104 1.30 0.47 -8.27
C PRO A 104 1.91 -0.32 -9.43
N SER A 105 3.24 -0.41 -9.49
CA SER A 105 3.94 -1.11 -10.56
C SER A 105 3.65 -2.60 -10.57
N PHE A 106 3.55 -3.23 -9.37
CA PHE A 106 3.23 -4.64 -9.24
C PHE A 106 1.78 -4.93 -9.66
N ALA A 107 0.84 -4.09 -9.22
CA ALA A 107 -0.56 -4.23 -9.63
C ALA A 107 -0.70 -4.17 -11.16
N ALA A 108 -0.13 -3.12 -11.79
CA ALA A 108 -0.26 -2.90 -13.22
C ALA A 108 0.51 -3.92 -14.07
N GLY A 109 1.75 -4.25 -13.68
CA GLY A 109 2.65 -5.06 -14.51
C GLY A 109 2.58 -6.57 -14.24
N TRP A 110 2.08 -6.99 -13.06
CA TRP A 110 2.12 -8.40 -12.71
C TRP A 110 0.76 -8.96 -12.27
N LEU A 111 0.07 -8.31 -11.33
CA LEU A 111 -1.14 -8.87 -10.71
C LEU A 111 -2.34 -8.83 -11.69
N ILE A 112 -2.68 -7.63 -12.18
CA ILE A 112 -3.87 -7.42 -13.02
C ILE A 112 -3.88 -8.31 -14.28
N PRO A 113 -2.78 -8.44 -15.02
CA PRO A 113 -2.74 -9.34 -16.20
C PRO A 113 -3.06 -10.81 -15.87
N ARG A 114 -2.87 -11.23 -14.61
CA ARG A 114 -3.08 -12.61 -14.15
C ARG A 114 -4.43 -12.88 -13.49
N LEU A 115 -5.22 -11.85 -13.16
CA LEU A 115 -6.54 -12.03 -12.52
C LEU A 115 -7.51 -12.89 -13.35
N GLY A 116 -7.32 -12.94 -14.67
CA GLY A 116 -8.09 -13.84 -15.54
C GLY A 116 -7.91 -15.32 -15.19
N SER A 117 -6.69 -15.74 -14.86
CA SER A 117 -6.42 -17.14 -14.44
C SER A 117 -7.03 -17.43 -13.06
N LEU A 118 -7.02 -16.47 -12.14
CA LEU A 118 -7.70 -16.59 -10.86
C LEU A 118 -9.20 -16.82 -11.05
N LYS A 119 -9.83 -15.99 -11.90
CA LYS A 119 -11.28 -16.10 -12.18
C LYS A 119 -11.65 -17.44 -12.81
N ALA A 120 -10.77 -17.99 -13.64
CA ALA A 120 -10.98 -19.32 -14.24
C ALA A 120 -10.88 -20.45 -13.20
N GLN A 121 -9.97 -20.36 -12.23
CA GLN A 121 -9.76 -21.36 -11.18
C GLN A 121 -10.76 -21.22 -10.02
N HIS A 122 -11.17 -19.98 -9.70
CA HIS A 122 -12.06 -19.64 -8.59
C HIS A 122 -13.18 -18.69 -9.07
N PRO A 123 -14.18 -19.21 -9.80
CA PRO A 123 -15.24 -18.37 -10.41
C PRO A 123 -16.03 -17.51 -9.42
N ASP A 124 -16.17 -17.99 -8.19
CA ASP A 124 -16.94 -17.33 -7.15
C ASP A 124 -16.12 -16.28 -6.36
N LEU A 125 -14.79 -16.24 -6.57
CA LEU A 125 -13.94 -15.30 -5.87
C LEU A 125 -13.99 -13.92 -6.56
N GLU A 126 -14.35 -12.89 -5.80
CA GLU A 126 -14.29 -11.48 -6.20
C GLU A 126 -13.05 -10.83 -5.61
N VAL A 127 -12.25 -10.16 -6.45
CA VAL A 127 -11.04 -9.45 -6.01
C VAL A 127 -11.19 -7.95 -6.24
N ARG A 128 -10.95 -7.18 -5.19
CA ARG A 128 -10.84 -5.72 -5.22
C ARG A 128 -9.37 -5.35 -5.05
N VAL A 129 -8.82 -4.62 -6.01
CA VAL A 129 -7.43 -4.18 -5.96
C VAL A 129 -7.38 -2.71 -5.55
N SER A 130 -6.76 -2.45 -4.41
CA SER A 130 -6.41 -1.12 -3.93
C SER A 130 -4.91 -0.89 -4.15
N VAL A 131 -4.55 0.29 -4.64
CA VAL A 131 -3.16 0.62 -4.95
C VAL A 131 -2.65 1.67 -3.99
N ASP A 132 -1.66 1.31 -3.17
CA ASP A 132 -1.02 2.22 -2.22
C ASP A 132 0.45 1.84 -2.00
N THR A 133 1.32 2.85 -1.86
CA THR A 133 2.74 2.68 -1.52
C THR A 133 2.98 2.65 -0.01
N ARG A 134 2.04 3.13 0.79
CA ARG A 134 2.12 3.10 2.25
C ARG A 134 1.97 1.68 2.78
N LEU A 135 2.50 1.42 3.96
CA LEU A 135 2.23 0.17 4.67
C LEU A 135 0.76 0.11 5.07
N THR A 136 0.10 -1.01 4.75
CA THR A 136 -1.29 -1.26 5.12
C THR A 136 -1.43 -1.40 6.63
N ASP A 137 -2.33 -0.65 7.22
CA ASP A 137 -2.81 -0.90 8.58
C ASP A 137 -4.07 -1.79 8.51
N PHE A 138 -3.86 -3.10 8.60
CA PHE A 138 -4.95 -4.09 8.55
C PHE A 138 -5.99 -3.94 9.66
N ALA A 139 -5.70 -3.16 10.70
CA ALA A 139 -6.65 -2.86 11.77
C ALA A 139 -7.58 -1.69 11.43
N ARG A 140 -7.18 -0.85 10.48
CA ARG A 140 -7.89 0.39 10.09
C ARG A 140 -8.40 0.40 8.66
N GLU A 141 -7.78 -0.38 7.78
CA GLU A 141 -8.10 -0.40 6.36
C GLU A 141 -8.90 -1.65 5.98
N ASP A 142 -9.82 -1.53 5.03
CA ASP A 142 -10.58 -2.65 4.48
C ASP A 142 -9.74 -3.47 3.50
N VAL A 143 -8.66 -4.07 4.02
CA VAL A 143 -7.72 -4.86 3.26
C VAL A 143 -7.56 -6.23 3.90
N ASP A 144 -7.74 -7.30 3.11
CA ASP A 144 -7.58 -8.68 3.56
C ASP A 144 -6.12 -9.15 3.42
N VAL A 145 -5.45 -8.71 2.37
CA VAL A 145 -4.09 -9.13 2.01
C VAL A 145 -3.35 -8.00 1.32
N ALA A 146 -2.06 -7.89 1.57
CA ALA A 146 -1.23 -6.90 0.91
C ALA A 146 -0.03 -7.56 0.21
N ILE A 147 0.31 -7.04 -0.98
CA ILE A 147 1.55 -7.37 -1.67
C ILE A 147 2.53 -6.25 -1.41
N ARG A 148 3.63 -6.58 -0.76
CA ARG A 148 4.59 -5.61 -0.26
C ARG A 148 5.99 -5.87 -0.79
N PHE A 149 6.68 -4.79 -1.08
CA PHE A 149 8.09 -4.77 -1.43
C PHE A 149 8.90 -4.41 -0.19
N GLY A 150 9.73 -5.34 0.31
CA GLY A 150 10.40 -5.18 1.59
C GLY A 150 11.42 -6.26 1.89
N ARG A 151 11.86 -6.33 3.16
CA ARG A 151 12.85 -7.29 3.65
C ARG A 151 12.23 -8.52 4.34
N GLY A 152 10.90 -8.67 4.30
CA GLY A 152 10.19 -9.81 4.87
C GLY A 152 9.91 -9.74 6.36
N ASN A 153 10.25 -8.66 7.03
CA ASN A 153 9.97 -8.50 8.47
C ASN A 153 8.65 -7.74 8.67
N TYR A 154 7.57 -8.48 8.93
CA TYR A 154 6.22 -7.94 9.17
C TYR A 154 5.67 -8.51 10.48
N PRO A 155 6.02 -7.92 11.65
CA PRO A 155 5.63 -8.44 12.96
C PRO A 155 4.11 -8.57 13.09
N GLY A 156 3.64 -9.73 13.61
CA GLY A 156 2.21 -10.00 13.81
C GLY A 156 1.41 -10.34 12.55
N LEU A 157 2.07 -10.44 11.40
CA LEU A 157 1.46 -10.82 10.14
C LEU A 157 2.06 -12.14 9.62
N ARG A 158 1.24 -12.93 8.96
CA ARG A 158 1.71 -14.01 8.12
C ARG A 158 2.33 -13.40 6.87
N SER A 159 3.56 -13.81 6.57
CA SER A 159 4.35 -13.28 5.46
C SER A 159 4.96 -14.42 4.68
N ASP A 160 4.65 -14.52 3.39
CA ASP A 160 5.24 -15.48 2.49
C ASP A 160 6.05 -14.74 1.41
N LEU A 161 7.28 -15.21 1.14
CA LEU A 161 8.07 -14.71 0.03
C LEU A 161 7.35 -15.02 -1.28
N LEU A 162 7.05 -13.99 -2.06
CA LEU A 162 6.38 -14.13 -3.35
C LEU A 162 7.39 -14.27 -4.48
N MET A 163 8.31 -13.30 -4.61
CA MET A 163 9.35 -13.32 -5.64
C MET A 163 10.59 -12.56 -5.21
N GLU A 164 11.75 -13.08 -5.58
CA GLU A 164 13.01 -12.34 -5.54
C GLU A 164 13.08 -11.35 -6.71
N GLU A 165 13.76 -10.22 -6.49
CA GLU A 165 13.89 -9.19 -7.51
C GLU A 165 15.32 -9.04 -7.98
N TYR A 166 15.48 -8.96 -9.32
CA TYR A 166 16.75 -8.73 -10.02
C TYR A 166 16.57 -7.57 -10.99
N PHE A 167 17.51 -6.64 -10.96
CA PHE A 167 17.53 -5.43 -11.79
C PHE A 167 18.46 -5.60 -12.99
N PHE A 168 18.01 -5.14 -14.16
CA PHE A 168 18.78 -5.13 -15.39
C PHE A 168 18.34 -3.97 -16.30
N ALA A 169 19.24 -3.56 -17.19
CA ALA A 169 18.96 -2.50 -18.13
C ALA A 169 18.02 -2.98 -19.25
N VAL A 170 17.10 -2.11 -19.68
CA VAL A 170 16.19 -2.34 -20.81
C VAL A 170 16.02 -1.07 -21.64
N CYS A 171 15.78 -1.27 -22.93
CA CYS A 171 15.49 -0.18 -23.87
C CYS A 171 14.57 -0.67 -24.99
N SER A 172 14.03 0.26 -25.79
CA SER A 172 13.37 -0.12 -27.05
C SER A 172 14.40 -0.62 -28.06
N ALA A 173 13.98 -1.51 -28.95
CA ALA A 173 14.84 -2.03 -30.06
C ALA A 173 15.40 -0.90 -30.96
N SER A 174 14.70 0.22 -31.07
CA SER A 174 15.13 1.38 -31.86
C SER A 174 16.44 2.01 -31.35
N LEU A 175 16.76 1.88 -30.06
CA LEU A 175 18.03 2.41 -29.51
C LEU A 175 19.23 1.54 -29.82
N MET A 176 19.06 0.27 -30.17
CA MET A 176 20.15 -0.64 -30.52
C MET A 176 20.71 -0.41 -31.93
N GLY A 177 19.97 0.26 -32.81
CA GLY A 177 20.29 0.41 -34.23
C GLY A 177 21.12 1.65 -34.59
N ASP A 178 21.50 2.50 -33.63
CA ASP A 178 22.27 3.73 -33.93
C ASP A 178 23.79 3.48 -33.85
N PRO A 179 24.51 3.40 -34.99
CA PRO A 179 25.95 3.17 -34.97
C PRO A 179 26.74 4.29 -34.26
N LYS A 180 26.17 5.49 -34.15
CA LYS A 180 26.82 6.63 -33.47
C LYS A 180 26.69 6.58 -31.96
N ARG A 181 25.75 5.79 -31.49
CA ARG A 181 25.50 5.58 -30.05
C ARG A 181 25.30 4.09 -29.78
N PRO A 182 26.39 3.30 -29.76
CA PRO A 182 26.31 1.88 -29.51
C PRO A 182 25.70 1.62 -28.10
N LEU A 183 25.09 0.45 -27.93
CA LEU A 183 24.58 -0.02 -26.65
C LEU A 183 24.83 -1.54 -26.53
N ASN A 184 26.11 -1.93 -26.62
CA ASN A 184 26.56 -3.32 -26.65
C ASN A 184 27.04 -3.81 -25.26
N GLU A 185 27.54 -2.88 -24.44
CA GLU A 185 28.04 -3.15 -23.10
C GLU A 185 27.57 -2.07 -22.10
N PRO A 186 27.56 -2.34 -20.79
CA PRO A 186 27.12 -1.35 -19.79
C PRO A 186 27.86 -0.01 -19.84
N ALA A 187 29.11 0.02 -20.28
CA ALA A 187 29.87 1.27 -20.42
C ALA A 187 29.30 2.22 -21.51
N ASP A 188 28.57 1.70 -22.48
CA ASP A 188 27.93 2.48 -23.53
C ASP A 188 26.76 3.35 -23.05
N LEU A 189 26.23 3.07 -21.86
CA LEU A 189 25.18 3.86 -21.20
C LEU A 189 25.56 5.36 -21.08
N ARG A 190 26.86 5.71 -21.13
CA ARG A 190 27.32 7.10 -21.16
C ARG A 190 26.77 7.91 -22.34
N HIS A 191 26.34 7.25 -23.40
CA HIS A 191 25.84 7.86 -24.63
C HIS A 191 24.31 7.92 -24.69
N HIS A 192 23.65 7.41 -23.68
CA HIS A 192 22.19 7.27 -23.61
C HIS A 192 21.57 8.02 -22.44
N THR A 193 20.31 8.41 -22.61
CA THR A 193 19.51 8.98 -21.52
C THR A 193 19.15 7.87 -20.53
N LEU A 194 19.52 8.03 -19.27
CA LEU A 194 19.11 7.15 -18.19
C LEU A 194 17.75 7.60 -17.64
N LEU A 195 16.81 6.68 -17.55
CA LEU A 195 15.49 6.92 -16.97
C LEU A 195 15.51 6.45 -15.52
N HIS A 196 15.04 7.29 -14.61
CA HIS A 196 15.17 7.07 -13.17
C HIS A 196 13.82 6.87 -12.49
N GLU A 197 13.74 5.92 -11.60
CA GLU A 197 12.69 5.91 -10.60
C GLU A 197 13.10 6.81 -9.42
N ALA A 198 12.21 7.75 -9.04
CA ALA A 198 12.42 8.65 -7.93
C ALA A 198 12.00 7.95 -6.62
N VAL A 199 12.88 7.14 -6.06
CA VAL A 199 12.66 6.42 -4.81
C VAL A 199 13.42 7.13 -3.70
N GLU A 200 12.76 8.05 -2.99
CA GLU A 200 13.37 8.83 -1.92
C GLU A 200 13.35 8.12 -0.55
N SER A 201 12.45 7.15 -0.37
CA SER A 201 12.15 6.58 0.95
C SER A 201 12.71 5.18 1.20
N ILE A 202 13.28 4.52 0.19
CA ILE A 202 13.78 3.14 0.32
C ILE A 202 15.32 3.15 0.39
N LEU A 203 15.85 2.95 1.59
CA LEU A 203 17.28 2.73 1.80
C LEU A 203 17.72 1.47 1.02
N ASP A 204 18.86 1.56 0.34
CA ASP A 204 19.43 0.45 -0.44
C ASP A 204 18.62 -0.01 -1.67
N TYR A 205 17.70 0.82 -2.18
CA TYR A 205 17.06 0.57 -3.46
C TYR A 205 18.09 0.55 -4.60
N THR A 206 17.90 -0.31 -5.61
CA THR A 206 18.83 -0.42 -6.75
C THR A 206 18.59 0.72 -7.72
N THR A 207 19.43 1.76 -7.61
CA THR A 207 19.53 2.89 -8.55
C THR A 207 20.56 2.61 -9.64
N TRP A 208 20.66 3.49 -10.65
CA TRP A 208 21.71 3.41 -11.66
C TRP A 208 23.12 3.39 -11.08
N ASP A 209 23.40 4.22 -10.06
CA ASP A 209 24.72 4.23 -9.40
C ASP A 209 25.07 2.86 -8.80
N ARG A 210 24.12 2.25 -8.11
CA ARG A 210 24.34 0.93 -7.49
C ARG A 210 24.44 -0.17 -8.52
N TRP A 211 23.60 -0.12 -9.55
CA TRP A 211 23.65 -1.11 -10.62
C TRP A 211 24.99 -1.04 -11.39
N LEU A 212 25.42 0.16 -11.79
CA LEU A 212 26.69 0.37 -12.46
C LEU A 212 27.88 -0.07 -11.61
N ALA A 213 27.88 0.28 -10.32
CA ALA A 213 28.92 -0.16 -9.39
C ALA A 213 28.98 -1.69 -9.28
N ALA A 214 27.80 -2.36 -9.20
CA ALA A 214 27.72 -3.81 -9.12
C ALA A 214 28.22 -4.52 -10.40
N VAL A 215 28.06 -3.90 -11.58
CA VAL A 215 28.59 -4.44 -12.85
C VAL A 215 29.99 -3.93 -13.20
N GLY A 216 30.64 -3.20 -12.29
CA GLY A 216 32.03 -2.76 -12.42
C GLY A 216 32.26 -1.58 -13.36
N VAL A 217 31.22 -0.78 -13.65
CA VAL A 217 31.28 0.39 -14.54
C VAL A 217 31.30 1.68 -13.72
N THR A 218 32.23 2.57 -14.06
CA THR A 218 32.42 3.89 -13.43
C THR A 218 32.46 5.00 -14.45
N GLY A 219 32.33 6.27 -14.00
CA GLY A 219 32.50 7.45 -14.85
C GLY A 219 31.26 7.78 -15.70
N ILE A 220 30.11 7.22 -15.42
CA ILE A 220 28.84 7.60 -16.04
C ILE A 220 28.10 8.57 -15.12
N ASP A 221 27.67 9.71 -15.67
CA ASP A 221 26.88 10.70 -14.94
C ASP A 221 25.42 10.20 -14.81
N THR A 222 25.06 9.70 -13.62
CA THR A 222 23.72 9.21 -13.29
C THR A 222 22.82 10.28 -12.65
N SER A 223 23.31 11.52 -12.56
CA SER A 223 22.51 12.62 -11.99
C SER A 223 21.46 13.14 -12.97
N ARG A 224 21.64 12.91 -14.27
CA ARG A 224 20.82 13.42 -15.35
C ARG A 224 19.77 12.41 -15.81
N GLY A 225 18.73 12.93 -16.41
CA GLY A 225 17.65 12.15 -17.02
C GLY A 225 16.30 12.35 -16.36
N PRO A 226 15.23 11.99 -17.06
CA PRO A 226 13.86 12.07 -16.51
C PRO A 226 13.71 11.19 -15.28
N ARG A 227 12.94 11.68 -14.32
CA ARG A 227 12.61 10.97 -13.06
C ARG A 227 11.12 10.71 -12.98
N PHE A 228 10.76 9.50 -12.64
CA PHE A 228 9.38 9.03 -12.55
C PHE A 228 9.11 8.45 -11.17
N THR A 229 7.90 8.59 -10.67
CA THR A 229 7.54 8.13 -9.33
C THR A 229 7.39 6.60 -9.23
N HIS A 230 7.32 5.89 -10.35
CA HIS A 230 7.02 4.46 -10.39
C HIS A 230 7.75 3.77 -11.54
N THR A 231 8.25 2.55 -11.30
CA THR A 231 8.97 1.73 -12.29
C THR A 231 8.20 1.58 -13.60
N TYR A 232 6.88 1.35 -13.55
CA TYR A 232 6.10 1.14 -14.78
C TYR A 232 6.11 2.37 -15.71
N LEU A 233 6.24 3.59 -15.17
CA LEU A 233 6.39 4.82 -15.96
C LEU A 233 7.77 4.88 -16.64
N CYS A 234 8.82 4.43 -15.94
CA CYS A 234 10.16 4.28 -16.54
C CYS A 234 10.12 3.30 -17.73
N LEU A 235 9.43 2.16 -17.55
CA LEU A 235 9.29 1.15 -18.62
C LEU A 235 8.49 1.68 -19.82
N GLN A 236 7.44 2.47 -19.59
CA GLN A 236 6.68 3.14 -20.64
C GLN A 236 7.54 4.13 -21.42
N ALA A 237 8.33 4.96 -20.73
CA ALA A 237 9.24 5.91 -21.36
C ALA A 237 10.33 5.18 -22.18
N ALA A 238 10.90 4.09 -21.63
CA ALA A 238 11.87 3.26 -22.33
C ALA A 238 11.26 2.62 -23.60
N ALA A 239 10.04 2.06 -23.51
CA ALA A 239 9.33 1.48 -24.65
C ALA A 239 9.01 2.53 -25.75
N SER A 240 8.87 3.80 -25.37
CA SER A 240 8.70 4.93 -26.29
C SER A 240 10.02 5.46 -26.86
N GLY A 241 11.17 4.79 -26.61
CA GLY A 241 12.47 5.17 -27.15
C GLY A 241 13.13 6.37 -26.45
N GLN A 242 12.67 6.80 -25.28
CA GLN A 242 13.18 8.00 -24.62
C GLN A 242 14.52 7.78 -23.90
N GLY A 243 14.91 6.51 -23.68
CA GLY A 243 16.17 6.17 -23.01
C GLY A 243 16.22 4.74 -22.53
N VAL A 244 17.16 4.48 -21.64
CA VAL A 244 17.39 3.17 -21.00
C VAL A 244 16.86 3.23 -19.57
N ALA A 245 16.07 2.23 -19.16
CA ALA A 245 15.55 2.10 -17.81
C ALA A 245 16.16 0.89 -17.08
N LEU A 246 16.18 0.94 -15.75
CA LEU A 246 16.31 -0.27 -14.95
C LEU A 246 14.93 -0.94 -14.85
N ALA A 247 14.86 -2.17 -15.31
CA ALA A 247 13.70 -3.03 -15.17
C ALA A 247 13.97 -4.11 -14.13
N THR A 248 12.90 -4.76 -13.68
CA THR A 248 13.01 -5.93 -12.82
C THR A 248 12.41 -7.16 -13.48
N ASN A 249 12.94 -8.34 -13.13
CA ASN A 249 12.38 -9.62 -13.59
C ASN A 249 10.89 -9.75 -13.27
N VAL A 250 10.40 -9.09 -12.24
CA VAL A 250 8.99 -9.14 -11.81
C VAL A 250 8.08 -8.34 -12.76
N LEU A 251 8.52 -7.15 -13.19
CA LEU A 251 7.65 -6.16 -13.85
C LEU A 251 7.76 -6.14 -15.38
N ILE A 252 8.76 -6.81 -15.96
CA ILE A 252 9.13 -6.64 -17.37
C ILE A 252 8.41 -7.61 -18.33
N GLY A 253 7.73 -8.67 -17.82
CA GLY A 253 7.29 -9.82 -18.60
C GLY A 253 6.63 -9.48 -19.94
N ASP A 254 5.55 -8.74 -19.88
CA ASP A 254 4.74 -8.39 -21.05
C ASP A 254 5.49 -7.50 -22.06
N TYR A 255 6.43 -6.69 -21.59
CA TYR A 255 7.24 -5.83 -22.47
C TYR A 255 8.23 -6.63 -23.31
N LEU A 256 8.88 -7.63 -22.71
CA LEU A 256 9.81 -8.52 -23.43
C LEU A 256 9.06 -9.43 -24.39
N GLN A 257 7.96 -10.06 -23.96
CA GLN A 257 7.15 -10.95 -24.77
C GLN A 257 6.56 -10.22 -26.00
N ALA A 258 6.12 -8.99 -25.82
CA ALA A 258 5.61 -8.16 -26.92
C ALA A 258 6.70 -7.52 -27.77
N GLY A 259 7.99 -7.72 -27.47
CA GLY A 259 9.12 -7.10 -28.18
C GLY A 259 9.20 -5.58 -28.05
N ARG A 260 8.46 -4.98 -27.10
CA ARG A 260 8.46 -3.53 -26.88
C ARG A 260 9.71 -3.05 -26.18
N LEU A 261 10.29 -3.88 -25.33
CA LEU A 261 11.57 -3.68 -24.67
C LEU A 261 12.46 -4.89 -24.91
N ILE A 262 13.75 -4.63 -24.93
CA ILE A 262 14.80 -5.64 -24.99
C ILE A 262 15.81 -5.39 -23.89
N GLN A 263 16.49 -6.45 -23.46
CA GLN A 263 17.61 -6.38 -22.54
C GLN A 263 18.90 -6.28 -23.39
N PRO A 264 19.60 -5.13 -23.41
CA PRO A 264 20.77 -4.94 -24.28
C PRO A 264 21.99 -5.74 -23.84
N PHE A 265 22.11 -6.06 -22.56
CA PHE A 265 23.22 -6.85 -22.00
C PHE A 265 22.76 -7.75 -20.87
N PRO A 266 23.48 -8.89 -20.60
CA PRO A 266 23.00 -9.96 -19.71
C PRO A 266 23.13 -9.65 -18.23
N GLN A 267 23.78 -8.55 -17.82
CA GLN A 267 24.06 -8.26 -16.42
C GLN A 267 22.78 -8.04 -15.63
N GLN A 268 22.64 -8.78 -14.53
CA GLN A 268 21.55 -8.67 -13.56
C GLN A 268 22.12 -8.48 -12.17
N VAL A 269 21.49 -7.63 -11.37
CA VAL A 269 21.87 -7.32 -10.00
C VAL A 269 20.74 -7.64 -9.08
N LYS A 270 20.97 -8.48 -8.08
CA LYS A 270 19.96 -8.83 -7.08
C LYS A 270 19.62 -7.62 -6.22
N GLY A 271 18.33 -7.32 -6.08
CA GLY A 271 17.82 -6.27 -5.21
C GLY A 271 17.92 -6.64 -3.73
N SER A 272 18.02 -5.63 -2.87
CA SER A 272 18.01 -5.80 -1.41
C SER A 272 16.61 -6.05 -0.85
N TYR A 273 15.58 -5.78 -1.64
CA TYR A 273 14.16 -5.94 -1.30
C TYR A 273 13.53 -6.99 -2.22
N GLN A 274 12.49 -7.63 -1.70
CA GLN A 274 11.77 -8.72 -2.36
C GLN A 274 10.27 -8.47 -2.27
N TYR A 275 9.48 -9.17 -3.07
CA TYR A 275 8.03 -9.13 -2.96
C TYR A 275 7.53 -10.18 -1.98
N TYR A 276 6.63 -9.75 -1.09
CA TYR A 276 5.97 -10.60 -0.09
C TYR A 276 4.46 -10.45 -0.19
N VAL A 277 3.74 -11.54 0.06
CA VAL A 277 2.31 -11.50 0.35
C VAL A 277 2.12 -11.55 1.86
N VAL A 278 1.41 -10.57 2.42
CA VAL A 278 1.22 -10.44 3.86
C VAL A 278 -0.25 -10.28 4.21
N CYS A 279 -0.69 -10.89 5.31
CA CYS A 279 -2.05 -10.78 5.84
C CYS A 279 -2.06 -11.01 7.36
N PRO A 280 -3.12 -10.60 8.08
CA PRO A 280 -3.25 -10.92 9.49
C PRO A 280 -3.30 -12.42 9.72
N GLU A 281 -2.55 -12.92 10.72
CA GLU A 281 -2.50 -14.35 11.05
C GLU A 281 -3.90 -14.92 11.35
N ALA A 282 -4.73 -14.14 12.06
CA ALA A 282 -6.08 -14.54 12.46
C ALA A 282 -7.04 -14.82 11.28
N THR A 283 -6.80 -14.23 10.11
CA THR A 283 -7.65 -14.36 8.91
C THR A 283 -7.00 -15.15 7.79
N ALA A 284 -5.73 -15.52 7.93
CA ALA A 284 -4.91 -16.14 6.88
C ALA A 284 -5.51 -17.43 6.32
N ASP A 285 -6.24 -18.17 7.16
CA ASP A 285 -6.85 -19.47 6.80
C ASP A 285 -8.33 -19.37 6.40
N ARG A 286 -8.88 -18.15 6.24
CA ARG A 286 -10.20 -17.97 5.60
C ARG A 286 -10.17 -18.58 4.20
N PRO A 287 -11.17 -19.41 3.79
CA PRO A 287 -11.12 -20.16 2.54
C PRO A 287 -10.80 -19.30 1.31
N ALA A 288 -11.45 -18.13 1.17
CA ALA A 288 -11.22 -17.21 0.06
C ALA A 288 -9.79 -16.63 0.07
N LEU A 289 -9.28 -16.22 1.23
CA LEU A 289 -7.94 -15.67 1.36
C LEU A 289 -6.88 -16.73 1.15
N HIS A 290 -7.09 -17.94 1.67
CA HIS A 290 -6.21 -19.09 1.43
C HIS A 290 -6.14 -19.41 -0.06
N ALA A 291 -7.29 -19.50 -0.77
CA ALA A 291 -7.35 -19.75 -2.19
C ALA A 291 -6.61 -18.68 -3.00
N PHE A 292 -6.84 -17.40 -2.70
CA PHE A 292 -6.12 -16.31 -3.34
C PHE A 292 -4.61 -16.39 -3.13
N ARG A 293 -4.15 -16.61 -1.89
CA ARG A 293 -2.72 -16.72 -1.58
C ARG A 293 -2.08 -17.93 -2.26
N ALA A 294 -2.74 -19.09 -2.26
CA ALA A 294 -2.26 -20.28 -2.92
C ALA A 294 -2.10 -20.08 -4.45
N TRP A 295 -3.10 -19.45 -5.08
CA TRP A 295 -3.05 -19.06 -6.49
C TRP A 295 -1.89 -18.08 -6.75
N LEU A 296 -1.77 -17.03 -5.94
CA LEU A 296 -0.74 -16.00 -6.12
C LEU A 296 0.68 -16.58 -6.05
N LEU A 297 0.92 -17.48 -5.09
CA LEU A 297 2.19 -18.17 -4.93
C LEU A 297 2.46 -19.17 -6.08
N ALA A 298 1.43 -19.81 -6.63
CA ALA A 298 1.55 -20.68 -7.79
C ALA A 298 1.91 -19.91 -9.06
N GLU A 299 1.23 -18.80 -9.32
CA GLU A 299 1.53 -17.88 -10.43
C GLU A 299 2.95 -17.31 -10.35
N ALA A 300 3.40 -16.97 -9.13
CA ALA A 300 4.76 -16.49 -8.91
C ALA A 300 5.81 -17.55 -9.24
N ARG A 301 5.59 -18.81 -8.83
CA ARG A 301 6.49 -19.93 -9.18
C ARG A 301 6.54 -20.15 -10.68
N ALA A 302 5.39 -20.22 -11.35
CA ALA A 302 5.32 -20.39 -12.80
C ALA A 302 6.02 -19.23 -13.55
N HIS A 303 5.91 -18.00 -13.03
CA HIS A 303 6.58 -16.83 -13.58
C HIS A 303 8.11 -16.94 -13.51
N VAL A 304 8.65 -17.46 -12.41
CA VAL A 304 10.11 -17.66 -12.23
C VAL A 304 10.59 -18.79 -13.15
N GLU A 305 9.88 -19.93 -13.19
CA GLU A 305 10.23 -21.10 -14.01
C GLU A 305 10.24 -20.78 -15.53
N ALA A 306 9.32 -19.97 -16.01
CA ALA A 306 9.25 -19.56 -17.42
C ALA A 306 10.43 -18.69 -17.89
N ARG A 307 11.33 -18.29 -17.00
CA ARG A 307 12.46 -17.40 -17.26
C ARG A 307 13.84 -18.06 -17.09
N VAL A 308 13.86 -19.29 -16.60
CA VAL A 308 15.04 -20.14 -16.54
C VAL A 308 15.18 -20.89 -17.88
#